data_833faee7dcfc177b0a6450479e4be502
#
_entry.id   833faee7dcfc177b0a6450479e4be502
#
_cell.length_a   1.000
_cell.length_b   1.000
_cell.length_c   1.000
_cell.angle_alpha   90.00
_cell.angle_beta   90.00
_cell.angle_gamma   90.00
#
_symmetry.space_group_name_H-M   'P 1'
#
loop_
_entity.id
_entity.type
_entity.pdbx_description
1 polymer ?
#
loop_
_entity_poly.entity_id
_entity_poly.type
_entity_poly.pdbx_seq_one_letter_code
_entity_poly.pdbx_strand_id
1 'polypeptide(L)'
;LNIILDWIFVFPLQWGIFGAAVATSISAGVGSLMVANYFIRLSKQLRLYRPKFSSTAIRLTIRNSGYMLRLGFPTFVAETAISCMMITGNFVFMHYLHEDGVAAFSVACYLFPLIFMFGNATAQSSLPIVSYNYGLGNEKRVNETFRLSVSTAIIFGVLTTFAGCLLAPQIVNLFIDSSSPSNAIGRNGVPLFLLTCLPFTLNVVHIGYLQSLERYKPATVFMLLRGYILIIPSFILLPMAIGVDGLWLAEPVSEIVTFVILLFYMTVCTYRKKAKTVTD
;
A
#
# COMPACT_ATOMS: atom_id res chain seq x y z
N LEU A 1 -12.99 7.70 -18.03
CA LEU A 1 -14.32 7.15 -18.39
C LEU A 1 -15.23 7.08 -17.17
N ASN A 2 -14.78 6.46 -16.05
CA ASN A 2 -15.59 6.28 -14.85
C ASN A 2 -16.21 7.61 -14.35
N ILE A 3 -15.42 8.64 -14.11
CA ILE A 3 -15.88 9.96 -13.64
C ILE A 3 -17.00 10.53 -14.53
N ILE A 4 -16.88 10.40 -15.86
CA ILE A 4 -17.89 10.91 -16.80
C ILE A 4 -19.18 10.11 -16.69
N LEU A 5 -19.06 8.77 -16.61
CA LEU A 5 -20.23 7.90 -16.48
C LEU A 5 -20.91 8.05 -15.12
N ASP A 6 -20.14 8.19 -14.03
CA ASP A 6 -20.67 8.48 -12.70
C ASP A 6 -21.49 9.77 -12.72
N TRP A 7 -20.94 10.84 -13.31
CA TRP A 7 -21.66 12.10 -13.43
C TRP A 7 -22.97 11.94 -14.21
N ILE A 8 -22.94 11.24 -15.36
CA ILE A 8 -24.14 11.03 -16.19
C ILE A 8 -25.19 10.18 -15.49
N PHE A 9 -24.79 9.09 -14.85
CA PHE A 9 -25.74 8.15 -14.26
C PHE A 9 -26.31 8.63 -12.92
N VAL A 10 -25.48 9.33 -12.13
CA VAL A 10 -25.92 9.81 -10.81
C VAL A 10 -26.76 11.09 -10.93
N PHE A 11 -26.33 12.09 -11.71
CA PHE A 11 -26.98 13.39 -11.78
C PHE A 11 -28.08 13.48 -12.86
N PRO A 12 -27.82 13.35 -14.17
CA PRO A 12 -28.85 13.45 -15.19
C PRO A 12 -29.86 12.30 -15.16
N LEU A 13 -29.40 11.07 -14.99
CA LEU A 13 -30.28 9.88 -15.00
C LEU A 13 -30.83 9.55 -13.61
N GLN A 14 -30.35 10.18 -12.54
CA GLN A 14 -30.79 10.00 -11.16
C GLN A 14 -30.82 8.54 -10.67
N TRP A 15 -29.91 7.69 -11.20
CA TRP A 15 -29.82 6.29 -10.79
C TRP A 15 -29.16 6.09 -9.42
N GLY A 16 -28.68 7.17 -8.77
CA GLY A 16 -28.07 7.12 -7.44
C GLY A 16 -26.92 6.12 -7.34
N ILE A 17 -26.90 5.35 -6.26
CA ILE A 17 -25.86 4.34 -5.97
C ILE A 17 -25.78 3.26 -7.07
N PHE A 18 -26.92 2.85 -7.63
CA PHE A 18 -26.96 1.89 -8.72
C PHE A 18 -26.23 2.43 -9.97
N GLY A 19 -26.43 3.71 -10.28
CA GLY A 19 -25.75 4.40 -11.38
C GLY A 19 -24.24 4.39 -11.22
N ALA A 20 -23.73 4.70 -10.03
CA ALA A 20 -22.31 4.67 -9.71
C ALA A 20 -21.71 3.25 -9.85
N ALA A 21 -22.42 2.22 -9.39
CA ALA A 21 -21.97 0.83 -9.52
C ALA A 21 -21.90 0.40 -11.00
N VAL A 22 -22.90 0.78 -11.81
CA VAL A 22 -22.91 0.50 -13.26
C VAL A 22 -21.79 1.23 -13.98
N ALA A 23 -21.54 2.52 -13.66
CA ALA A 23 -20.46 3.29 -14.26
C ALA A 23 -19.07 2.66 -13.97
N THR A 24 -18.85 2.23 -12.74
CA THR A 24 -17.62 1.53 -12.33
C THR A 24 -17.45 0.23 -13.10
N SER A 25 -18.52 -0.57 -13.21
CA SER A 25 -18.50 -1.85 -13.92
C SER A 25 -18.23 -1.69 -15.42
N ILE A 26 -18.86 -0.72 -16.07
CA ILE A 26 -18.62 -0.40 -17.49
C ILE A 26 -17.19 0.05 -17.71
N SER A 27 -16.67 0.92 -16.84
CA SER A 27 -15.31 1.45 -16.95
C SER A 27 -14.26 0.37 -16.82
N ALA A 28 -14.44 -0.55 -15.86
CA ALA A 28 -13.58 -1.72 -15.70
C ALA A 28 -13.65 -2.64 -16.92
N GLY A 29 -14.86 -2.89 -17.47
CA GLY A 29 -15.07 -3.68 -18.67
C GLY A 29 -14.37 -3.09 -19.90
N VAL A 30 -14.52 -1.79 -20.14
CA VAL A 30 -13.83 -1.10 -21.24
C VAL A 30 -12.32 -1.16 -21.08
N GLY A 31 -11.79 -0.91 -19.87
CA GLY A 31 -10.36 -1.05 -19.58
C GLY A 31 -9.84 -2.46 -19.89
N SER A 32 -10.57 -3.49 -19.47
CA SER A 32 -10.23 -4.88 -19.74
C SER A 32 -10.23 -5.20 -21.24
N LEU A 33 -11.20 -4.70 -22.00
CA LEU A 33 -11.24 -4.86 -23.46
C LEU A 33 -10.08 -4.16 -24.17
N MET A 34 -9.68 -2.97 -23.70
CA MET A 34 -8.52 -2.26 -24.24
C MET A 34 -7.22 -3.06 -24.02
N VAL A 35 -7.02 -3.60 -22.81
CA VAL A 35 -5.87 -4.45 -22.49
C VAL A 35 -5.88 -5.72 -23.31
N ALA A 36 -7.03 -6.40 -23.42
CA ALA A 36 -7.17 -7.61 -24.27
C ALA A 36 -6.83 -7.31 -25.74
N ASN A 37 -7.33 -6.21 -26.28
CA ASN A 37 -7.03 -5.78 -27.65
C ASN A 37 -5.54 -5.51 -27.86
N TYR A 38 -4.87 -4.88 -26.84
CA TYR A 38 -3.43 -4.67 -26.88
C TYR A 38 -2.67 -6.01 -26.98
N PHE A 39 -2.98 -7.00 -26.14
CA PHE A 39 -2.31 -8.30 -26.16
C PHE A 39 -2.58 -9.10 -27.43
N ILE A 40 -3.77 -8.98 -28.00
CA ILE A 40 -4.14 -9.73 -29.21
C ILE A 40 -3.55 -9.11 -30.48
N ARG A 41 -3.55 -7.76 -30.59
CA ARG A 41 -3.24 -7.06 -31.83
C ARG A 41 -1.91 -6.30 -31.84
N LEU A 42 -1.51 -5.71 -30.71
CA LEU A 42 -0.40 -4.75 -30.66
C LEU A 42 0.87 -5.31 -30.03
N SER A 43 0.75 -6.26 -29.11
CA SER A 43 1.92 -6.80 -28.40
C SER A 43 2.76 -7.69 -29.31
N LYS A 44 4.06 -7.36 -29.43
CA LYS A 44 5.05 -8.16 -30.16
C LYS A 44 5.75 -9.19 -29.27
N GLN A 45 5.92 -8.89 -27.99
CA GLN A 45 6.67 -9.73 -27.04
C GLN A 45 5.78 -10.66 -26.23
N LEU A 46 4.59 -10.19 -25.81
CA LEU A 46 3.64 -10.96 -25.02
C LEU A 46 2.44 -11.30 -25.87
N ARG A 47 2.42 -12.50 -26.45
CA ARG A 47 1.31 -12.99 -27.27
C ARG A 47 0.48 -14.02 -26.53
N LEU A 48 -0.83 -13.93 -26.65
CA LEU A 48 -1.75 -14.97 -26.18
C LEU A 48 -1.67 -16.16 -27.12
N TYR A 49 -1.18 -17.29 -26.62
CA TYR A 49 -1.17 -18.56 -27.35
C TYR A 49 -2.37 -19.41 -26.92
N ARG A 50 -2.87 -20.24 -27.85
CA ARG A 50 -3.93 -21.20 -27.51
C ARG A 50 -3.40 -22.15 -26.43
N PRO A 51 -4.14 -22.37 -25.34
CA PRO A 51 -3.73 -23.29 -24.29
C PRO A 51 -3.58 -24.72 -24.84
N LYS A 52 -2.45 -25.37 -24.52
CA LYS A 52 -2.23 -26.78 -24.86
C LYS A 52 -2.61 -27.62 -23.64
N PHE A 53 -3.50 -28.59 -23.84
CA PHE A 53 -4.00 -29.49 -22.78
C PHE A 53 -3.21 -30.82 -22.72
N SER A 54 -1.90 -30.80 -22.95
CA SER A 54 -1.06 -31.98 -22.73
C SER A 54 -0.71 -32.09 -21.24
N SER A 55 -0.46 -33.33 -20.77
CA SER A 55 -0.05 -33.60 -19.36
C SER A 55 1.17 -32.74 -18.91
N THR A 56 2.15 -32.59 -19.82
CA THR A 56 3.33 -31.75 -19.57
C THR A 56 2.96 -30.27 -19.47
N ALA A 57 2.06 -29.76 -20.32
CA ALA A 57 1.62 -28.36 -20.28
C ALA A 57 0.85 -28.07 -18.98
N ILE A 58 -0.05 -28.96 -18.58
CA ILE A 58 -0.81 -28.82 -17.33
C ILE A 58 0.14 -28.79 -16.13
N ARG A 59 1.10 -29.73 -16.04
CA ARG A 59 2.09 -29.77 -14.96
C ARG A 59 2.93 -28.51 -14.89
N LEU A 60 3.37 -27.98 -16.03
CA LEU A 60 4.13 -26.72 -16.10
C LEU A 60 3.29 -25.51 -15.68
N THR A 61 2.02 -25.48 -16.10
CA THR A 61 1.08 -24.43 -15.72
C THR A 61 0.87 -24.42 -14.21
N ILE A 62 0.60 -25.58 -13.59
CA ILE A 62 0.42 -25.69 -12.13
C ILE A 62 1.67 -25.23 -11.38
N ARG A 63 2.87 -25.67 -11.85
CA ARG A 63 4.13 -25.25 -11.24
C ARG A 63 4.34 -23.74 -11.34
N ASN A 64 4.11 -23.16 -12.50
CA ASN A 64 4.28 -21.73 -12.73
C ASN A 64 3.24 -20.91 -11.97
N SER A 65 1.98 -21.37 -11.91
CA SER A 65 0.95 -20.73 -11.08
C SER A 65 1.32 -20.74 -9.60
N GLY A 66 1.86 -21.84 -9.10
CA GLY A 66 2.38 -21.91 -7.72
C GLY A 66 3.52 -20.93 -7.46
N TYR A 67 4.42 -20.73 -8.42
CA TYR A 67 5.48 -19.72 -8.33
C TYR A 67 4.91 -18.30 -8.34
N MET A 68 3.98 -18.01 -9.25
CA MET A 68 3.31 -16.70 -9.33
C MET A 68 2.54 -16.36 -8.05
N LEU A 69 1.83 -17.33 -7.46
CA LEU A 69 1.15 -17.15 -6.18
C LEU A 69 2.12 -16.81 -5.05
N ARG A 70 3.26 -17.48 -4.96
CA ARG A 70 4.28 -17.18 -3.94
C ARG A 70 4.87 -15.78 -4.11
N LEU A 71 5.09 -15.35 -5.35
CA LEU A 71 5.63 -14.02 -5.64
C LEU A 71 4.60 -12.92 -5.41
N GLY A 72 3.32 -13.17 -5.69
CA GLY A 72 2.22 -12.23 -5.50
C GLY A 72 1.66 -12.19 -4.08
N PHE A 73 1.96 -13.18 -3.23
CA PHE A 73 1.40 -13.27 -1.88
C PHE A 73 1.71 -12.05 -0.99
N PRO A 74 2.93 -11.45 -1.01
CA PRO A 74 3.17 -10.21 -0.27
C PRO A 74 2.24 -9.06 -0.68
N THR A 75 1.92 -8.94 -1.95
CA THR A 75 1.00 -7.91 -2.45
C THR A 75 -0.43 -8.15 -1.96
N PHE A 76 -0.90 -9.40 -1.98
CA PHE A 76 -2.20 -9.77 -1.41
C PHE A 76 -2.28 -9.40 0.09
N VAL A 77 -1.24 -9.71 0.85
CA VAL A 77 -1.14 -9.34 2.27
C VAL A 77 -1.18 -7.83 2.45
N ALA A 78 -0.51 -7.05 1.58
CA ALA A 78 -0.52 -5.60 1.64
C ALA A 78 -1.92 -5.00 1.42
N GLU A 79 -2.65 -5.50 0.43
CA GLU A 79 -4.01 -5.02 0.12
C GLU A 79 -5.00 -5.35 1.25
N THR A 80 -4.92 -6.56 1.80
CA THR A 80 -5.80 -6.97 2.92
C THR A 80 -5.43 -6.31 4.25
N ALA A 81 -4.19 -5.83 4.41
CA ALA A 81 -3.75 -5.10 5.60
C ALA A 81 -4.49 -3.76 5.78
N ILE A 82 -4.86 -3.08 4.68
CA ILE A 82 -5.66 -1.84 4.75
C ILE A 82 -7.01 -2.13 5.41
N SER A 83 -7.68 -3.19 4.99
CA SER A 83 -8.95 -3.60 5.60
C SER A 83 -8.78 -3.98 7.07
N CYS A 84 -7.70 -4.67 7.42
CA CYS A 84 -7.39 -5.02 8.81
C CYS A 84 -7.21 -3.76 9.68
N MET A 85 -6.45 -2.79 9.21
CA MET A 85 -6.25 -1.49 9.88
C MET A 85 -7.59 -0.76 10.08
N MET A 86 -8.39 -0.64 9.03
CA MET A 86 -9.68 0.05 9.09
C MET A 86 -10.65 -0.64 10.06
N ILE A 87 -10.77 -1.96 10.01
CA ILE A 87 -11.65 -2.73 10.91
C ILE A 87 -11.18 -2.60 12.35
N THR A 88 -9.90 -2.86 12.63
CA THR A 88 -9.35 -2.78 13.98
C THR A 88 -9.48 -1.37 14.54
N GLY A 89 -9.11 -0.34 13.75
CA GLY A 89 -9.25 1.06 14.12
C GLY A 89 -10.70 1.41 14.47
N ASN A 90 -11.66 1.09 13.59
CA ASN A 90 -13.07 1.36 13.86
C ASN A 90 -13.56 0.74 15.17
N PHE A 91 -13.21 -0.51 15.48
CA PHE A 91 -13.59 -1.15 16.73
C PHE A 91 -12.99 -0.44 17.96
N VAL A 92 -11.72 -0.07 17.89
CA VAL A 92 -11.03 0.56 19.02
C VAL A 92 -11.48 2.02 19.19
N PHE A 93 -11.64 2.78 18.11
CA PHE A 93 -12.20 4.14 18.18
C PHE A 93 -13.64 4.15 18.73
N MET A 94 -14.48 3.18 18.31
CA MET A 94 -15.83 3.02 18.88
C MET A 94 -15.79 2.74 20.37
N HIS A 95 -14.84 1.94 20.84
CA HIS A 95 -14.70 1.62 22.26
C HIS A 95 -14.30 2.81 23.13
N TYR A 96 -13.38 3.67 22.65
CA TYR A 96 -12.85 4.79 23.44
C TYR A 96 -13.59 6.11 23.23
N LEU A 97 -14.08 6.39 22.03
CA LEU A 97 -14.61 7.69 21.61
C LEU A 97 -16.02 7.60 21.01
N HIS A 98 -16.62 6.42 21.02
CA HIS A 98 -17.96 6.16 20.48
C HIS A 98 -18.12 6.61 19.02
N GLU A 99 -19.30 6.99 18.60
CA GLU A 99 -19.63 7.40 17.21
C GLU A 99 -18.81 8.60 16.73
N ASP A 100 -18.55 9.56 17.61
CA ASP A 100 -17.74 10.74 17.29
C ASP A 100 -16.29 10.38 16.92
N GLY A 101 -15.72 9.41 17.63
CA GLY A 101 -14.38 8.91 17.34
C GLY A 101 -14.33 8.19 16.00
N VAL A 102 -15.31 7.35 15.69
CA VAL A 102 -15.41 6.64 14.41
C VAL A 102 -15.60 7.61 13.25
N ALA A 103 -16.43 8.64 13.43
CA ALA A 103 -16.62 9.69 12.43
C ALA A 103 -15.31 10.44 12.14
N ALA A 104 -14.55 10.80 13.18
CA ALA A 104 -13.23 11.43 13.05
C ALA A 104 -12.20 10.50 12.36
N PHE A 105 -12.15 9.23 12.76
CA PHE A 105 -11.23 8.23 12.17
C PHE A 105 -11.56 7.94 10.70
N SER A 106 -12.82 8.06 10.29
CA SER A 106 -13.22 7.89 8.88
C SER A 106 -12.49 8.85 7.96
N VAL A 107 -12.17 10.07 8.40
CA VAL A 107 -11.35 11.01 7.60
C VAL A 107 -9.96 10.44 7.35
N ALA A 108 -9.31 9.87 8.36
CA ALA A 108 -8.02 9.18 8.19
C ALA A 108 -8.14 7.98 7.25
N CYS A 109 -9.23 7.20 7.34
CA CYS A 109 -9.52 6.08 6.45
C CYS A 109 -9.67 6.52 4.98
N TYR A 110 -10.21 7.70 4.70
CA TYR A 110 -10.27 8.25 3.34
C TYR A 110 -8.93 8.79 2.84
N LEU A 111 -8.08 9.28 3.72
CA LEU A 111 -6.73 9.76 3.36
C LEU A 111 -5.75 8.62 3.14
N PHE A 112 -5.86 7.53 3.89
CA PHE A 112 -4.91 6.42 3.85
C PHE A 112 -4.72 5.79 2.47
N PRO A 113 -5.77 5.51 1.67
CA PRO A 113 -5.61 5.01 0.31
C PRO A 113 -4.79 5.93 -0.60
N LEU A 114 -4.88 7.25 -0.43
CA LEU A 114 -4.05 8.20 -1.18
C LEU A 114 -2.57 8.03 -0.83
N ILE A 115 -2.25 7.95 0.47
CA ILE A 115 -0.88 7.70 0.95
C ILE A 115 -0.37 6.36 0.41
N PHE A 116 -1.20 5.31 0.49
CA PHE A 116 -0.91 3.97 -0.02
C PHE A 116 -0.59 3.99 -1.52
N MET A 117 -1.38 4.68 -2.34
CA MET A 117 -1.18 4.76 -3.79
C MET A 117 0.18 5.35 -4.16
N PHE A 118 0.65 6.38 -3.49
CA PHE A 118 1.94 7.01 -3.78
C PHE A 118 3.13 6.13 -3.41
N GLY A 119 3.11 5.53 -2.22
CA GLY A 119 4.14 4.56 -1.81
C GLY A 119 4.20 3.38 -2.78
N ASN A 120 3.03 2.85 -3.12
CA ASN A 120 2.90 1.71 -4.03
C ASN A 120 3.34 2.07 -5.46
N ALA A 121 2.99 3.25 -5.99
CA ALA A 121 3.43 3.71 -7.30
C ALA A 121 4.96 3.80 -7.40
N THR A 122 5.63 4.31 -6.36
CA THR A 122 7.09 4.39 -6.30
C THR A 122 7.71 2.98 -6.31
N ALA A 123 7.18 2.05 -5.53
CA ALA A 123 7.67 0.68 -5.49
C ALA A 123 7.42 -0.04 -6.83
N GLN A 124 6.21 0.05 -7.39
CA GLN A 124 5.82 -0.60 -8.63
C GLN A 124 6.58 -0.08 -9.86
N SER A 125 6.87 1.21 -9.92
CA SER A 125 7.67 1.78 -11.02
C SER A 125 9.13 1.35 -10.98
N SER A 126 9.70 1.14 -9.80
CA SER A 126 11.08 0.67 -9.64
C SER A 126 11.24 -0.84 -9.87
N LEU A 127 10.20 -1.62 -9.59
CA LEU A 127 10.21 -3.09 -9.62
C LEU A 127 10.73 -3.66 -10.97
N PRO A 128 10.21 -3.27 -12.15
CA PRO A 128 10.67 -3.82 -13.42
C PRO A 128 12.14 -3.42 -13.72
N ILE A 129 12.55 -2.21 -13.32
CA ILE A 129 13.92 -1.74 -13.55
C ILE A 129 14.92 -2.54 -12.69
N VAL A 130 14.60 -2.71 -11.41
CA VAL A 130 15.43 -3.49 -10.47
C VAL A 130 15.48 -4.94 -10.89
N SER A 131 14.35 -5.59 -11.17
CA SER A 131 14.28 -7.01 -11.54
C SER A 131 15.04 -7.30 -12.82
N TYR A 132 14.93 -6.46 -13.85
CA TYR A 132 15.65 -6.61 -15.11
C TYR A 132 17.16 -6.52 -14.93
N ASN A 133 17.62 -5.46 -14.23
CA ASN A 133 19.06 -5.26 -13.99
C ASN A 133 19.65 -6.29 -13.03
N TYR A 134 18.85 -6.79 -12.08
CA TYR A 134 19.26 -7.89 -11.21
C TYR A 134 19.47 -9.18 -12.00
N GLY A 135 18.58 -9.50 -12.94
CA GLY A 135 18.71 -10.65 -13.84
C GLY A 135 19.95 -10.56 -14.76
N LEU A 136 20.38 -9.34 -15.11
CA LEU A 136 21.62 -9.09 -15.89
C LEU A 136 22.89 -9.06 -15.03
N GLY A 137 22.80 -9.17 -13.69
CA GLY A 137 23.94 -9.02 -12.79
C GLY A 137 24.47 -7.58 -12.64
N ASN A 138 23.72 -6.56 -13.10
CA ASN A 138 24.13 -5.17 -13.04
C ASN A 138 23.81 -4.55 -11.67
N GLU A 139 24.61 -4.89 -10.66
CA GLU A 139 24.42 -4.43 -9.28
C GLU A 139 24.48 -2.89 -9.15
N LYS A 140 25.28 -2.21 -9.98
CA LYS A 140 25.37 -0.75 -9.96
C LYS A 140 24.01 -0.12 -10.27
N ARG A 141 23.38 -0.56 -11.34
CA ARG A 141 22.07 -0.03 -11.76
C ARG A 141 20.94 -0.37 -10.78
N VAL A 142 21.00 -1.57 -10.20
CA VAL A 142 20.09 -2.00 -9.12
C VAL A 142 20.17 -1.03 -7.92
N ASN A 143 21.40 -0.74 -7.46
CA ASN A 143 21.61 0.16 -6.33
C ASN A 143 21.25 1.61 -6.63
N GLU A 144 21.53 2.11 -7.84
CA GLU A 144 21.13 3.45 -8.28
C GLU A 144 19.61 3.60 -8.27
N THR A 145 18.89 2.64 -8.85
CA THR A 145 17.41 2.63 -8.87
C THR A 145 16.83 2.58 -7.46
N PHE A 146 17.39 1.73 -6.61
CA PHE A 146 16.93 1.64 -5.21
C PHE A 146 17.14 2.95 -4.46
N ARG A 147 18.32 3.57 -4.57
CA ARG A 147 18.60 4.89 -3.95
C ARG A 147 17.63 5.96 -4.43
N LEU A 148 17.36 6.00 -5.73
CA LEU A 148 16.40 6.94 -6.30
C LEU A 148 15.00 6.72 -5.73
N SER A 149 14.54 5.46 -5.64
CA SER A 149 13.24 5.11 -5.06
C SER A 149 13.14 5.52 -3.59
N VAL A 150 14.20 5.29 -2.80
CA VAL A 150 14.24 5.71 -1.39
C VAL A 150 14.23 7.24 -1.27
N SER A 151 15.01 7.96 -2.10
CA SER A 151 15.01 9.43 -2.12
C SER A 151 13.63 9.98 -2.47
N THR A 152 12.96 9.41 -3.47
CA THR A 152 11.59 9.77 -3.86
C THR A 152 10.61 9.52 -2.70
N ALA A 153 10.73 8.37 -2.01
CA ALA A 153 9.90 8.04 -0.86
C ALA A 153 10.10 9.03 0.31
N ILE A 154 11.34 9.44 0.57
CA ILE A 154 11.66 10.45 1.62
C ILE A 154 11.04 11.79 1.26
N ILE A 155 11.32 12.30 0.06
CA ILE A 155 10.82 13.62 -0.39
C ILE A 155 9.29 13.62 -0.33
N PHE A 156 8.66 12.61 -0.90
CA PHE A 156 7.21 12.51 -0.92
C PHE A 156 6.64 12.32 0.49
N GLY A 157 7.19 11.40 1.30
CA GLY A 157 6.75 11.15 2.67
C GLY A 157 6.85 12.40 3.55
N VAL A 158 7.95 13.15 3.46
CA VAL A 158 8.13 14.42 4.20
C VAL A 158 7.13 15.48 3.72
N LEU A 159 7.01 15.66 2.39
CA LEU A 159 6.09 16.66 1.83
C LEU A 159 4.63 16.36 2.20
N THR A 160 4.20 15.11 2.11
CA THR A 160 2.82 14.71 2.45
C THR A 160 2.55 14.79 3.94
N THR A 161 3.50 14.41 4.79
CA THR A 161 3.39 14.58 6.23
C THR A 161 3.25 16.06 6.58
N PHE A 162 4.15 16.90 6.08
CA PHE A 162 4.15 18.34 6.39
C PHE A 162 2.89 19.03 5.85
N ALA A 163 2.57 18.84 4.59
CA ALA A 163 1.37 19.41 3.97
C ALA A 163 0.09 18.90 4.63
N GLY A 164 0.02 17.61 4.92
CA GLY A 164 -1.12 17.00 5.57
C GLY A 164 -1.34 17.50 6.99
N CYS A 165 -0.28 17.64 7.80
CA CYS A 165 -0.37 18.21 9.15
C CYS A 165 -0.80 19.68 9.09
N LEU A 166 -0.29 20.46 8.15
CA LEU A 166 -0.66 21.87 7.97
C LEU A 166 -2.10 22.05 7.53
N LEU A 167 -2.58 21.17 6.63
CA LEU A 167 -3.91 21.23 6.04
C LEU A 167 -4.94 20.38 6.80
N ALA A 168 -4.55 19.67 7.85
CA ALA A 168 -5.45 18.78 8.60
C ALA A 168 -6.75 19.46 9.07
N PRO A 169 -6.74 20.70 9.62
CA PRO A 169 -7.98 21.36 9.99
C PRO A 169 -8.93 21.61 8.82
N GLN A 170 -8.38 21.99 7.66
CA GLN A 170 -9.16 22.23 6.43
C GLN A 170 -9.72 20.92 5.88
N ILE A 171 -8.88 19.87 5.88
CA ILE A 171 -9.31 18.53 5.43
C ILE A 171 -10.43 18.00 6.31
N VAL A 172 -10.30 18.09 7.63
CA VAL A 172 -11.35 17.62 8.55
C VAL A 172 -12.65 18.41 8.36
N ASN A 173 -12.56 19.74 8.21
CA ASN A 173 -13.72 20.59 7.97
C ASN A 173 -14.45 20.31 6.64
N LEU A 174 -13.76 19.69 5.68
CA LEU A 174 -14.38 19.29 4.40
C LEU A 174 -15.32 18.08 4.58
N PHE A 175 -15.07 17.22 5.56
CA PHE A 175 -15.81 15.98 5.78
C PHE A 175 -16.76 16.06 6.98
N ILE A 176 -16.44 16.87 8.00
CA ILE A 176 -17.16 16.94 9.27
C ILE A 176 -17.46 18.41 9.60
N ASP A 177 -18.71 18.68 9.93
CA ASP A 177 -19.15 20.01 10.34
C ASP A 177 -18.31 20.53 11.52
N SER A 178 -17.89 21.79 11.43
CA SER A 178 -17.06 22.44 12.45
C SER A 178 -17.72 22.58 13.82
N SER A 179 -19.04 22.48 13.89
CA SER A 179 -19.81 22.50 15.14
C SER A 179 -19.87 21.14 15.86
N SER A 180 -19.50 20.05 15.15
CA SER A 180 -19.57 18.68 15.69
C SER A 180 -18.41 18.36 16.64
N PRO A 181 -18.63 17.63 17.75
CA PRO A 181 -17.58 17.12 18.61
C PRO A 181 -16.53 16.28 17.85
N SER A 182 -16.97 15.51 16.85
CA SER A 182 -16.11 14.71 15.97
C SER A 182 -15.07 15.55 15.23
N ASN A 183 -15.40 16.81 14.90
CA ASN A 183 -14.49 17.73 14.22
C ASN A 183 -13.27 18.06 15.10
N ALA A 184 -13.49 18.38 16.38
CA ALA A 184 -12.39 18.67 17.31
C ALA A 184 -11.47 17.46 17.49
N ILE A 185 -12.05 16.26 17.59
CA ILE A 185 -11.31 14.99 17.66
C ILE A 185 -10.45 14.80 16.41
N GLY A 186 -11.04 14.98 15.22
CA GLY A 186 -10.35 14.82 13.94
C GLY A 186 -9.21 15.83 13.73
N ARG A 187 -9.45 17.11 14.07
CA ARG A 187 -8.43 18.18 13.93
C ARG A 187 -7.16 17.92 14.77
N ASN A 188 -7.32 17.33 15.95
CA ASN A 188 -6.20 16.99 16.81
C ASN A 188 -5.55 15.66 16.41
N GLY A 189 -6.34 14.69 15.97
CA GLY A 189 -5.85 13.33 15.72
C GLY A 189 -5.31 13.10 14.31
N VAL A 190 -5.93 13.67 13.27
CA VAL A 190 -5.49 13.47 11.88
C VAL A 190 -4.02 13.86 11.65
N PRO A 191 -3.48 14.96 12.21
CA PRO A 191 -2.05 15.25 12.12
C PRO A 191 -1.16 14.15 12.69
N LEU A 192 -1.54 13.55 13.82
CA LEU A 192 -0.80 12.44 14.42
C LEU A 192 -0.81 11.21 13.52
N PHE A 193 -1.97 10.89 12.92
CA PHE A 193 -2.09 9.80 11.97
C PHE A 193 -1.23 10.02 10.73
N LEU A 194 -1.13 11.25 10.22
CA LEU A 194 -0.36 11.58 9.01
C LEU A 194 1.16 11.45 9.20
N LEU A 195 1.66 11.31 10.44
CA LEU A 195 3.06 10.93 10.69
C LEU A 195 3.40 9.56 10.09
N THR A 196 2.40 8.75 9.76
CA THR A 196 2.59 7.46 9.08
C THR A 196 3.13 7.61 7.65
N CYS A 197 2.92 8.74 6.97
CA CYS A 197 3.24 8.90 5.54
C CYS A 197 4.69 8.56 5.21
N LEU A 198 5.63 9.06 5.99
CA LEU A 198 7.06 8.84 5.76
C LEU A 198 7.48 7.38 6.03
N PRO A 199 7.28 6.81 7.23
CA PRO A 199 7.70 5.44 7.50
C PRO A 199 6.95 4.42 6.62
N PHE A 200 5.68 4.68 6.31
CA PHE A 200 4.90 3.85 5.40
C PHE A 200 5.52 3.77 4.00
N THR A 201 5.78 4.92 3.36
CA THR A 201 6.35 4.96 2.01
C THR A 201 7.73 4.31 1.96
N LEU A 202 8.56 4.49 3.01
CA LEU A 202 9.85 3.84 3.14
C LEU A 202 9.72 2.33 3.26
N ASN A 203 8.80 1.83 4.07
CA ASN A 203 8.54 0.39 4.21
C ASN A 203 8.12 -0.22 2.88
N VAL A 204 7.15 0.40 2.17
CA VAL A 204 6.64 -0.11 0.88
C VAL A 204 7.76 -0.19 -0.16
N VAL A 205 8.62 0.84 -0.26
CA VAL A 205 9.75 0.85 -1.22
C VAL A 205 10.79 -0.23 -0.89
N HIS A 206 11.14 -0.40 0.38
CA HIS A 206 12.12 -1.42 0.79
C HIS A 206 11.58 -2.85 0.59
N ILE A 207 10.31 -3.08 0.90
CA ILE A 207 9.67 -4.37 0.69
C ILE A 207 9.52 -4.66 -0.82
N GLY A 208 9.14 -3.65 -1.62
CA GLY A 208 9.13 -3.74 -3.09
C GLY A 208 10.52 -4.07 -3.66
N TYR A 209 11.58 -3.51 -3.09
CA TYR A 209 12.96 -3.87 -3.45
C TYR A 209 13.27 -5.34 -3.15
N LEU A 210 12.85 -5.86 -1.99
CA LEU A 210 13.00 -7.30 -1.67
C LEU A 210 12.24 -8.18 -2.67
N GLN A 211 11.04 -7.78 -3.08
CA GLN A 211 10.27 -8.48 -4.12
C GLN A 211 10.99 -8.47 -5.47
N SER A 212 11.55 -7.31 -5.85
CA SER A 212 12.30 -7.16 -7.11
C SER A 212 13.56 -8.06 -7.19
N LEU A 213 14.11 -8.44 -6.03
CA LEU A 213 15.22 -9.38 -5.91
C LEU A 213 14.76 -10.84 -5.73
N GLU A 214 13.48 -11.14 -5.98
CA GLU A 214 12.85 -12.46 -5.77
C GLU A 214 12.89 -12.97 -4.32
N ARG A 215 13.17 -12.08 -3.35
CA ARG A 215 13.20 -12.42 -1.93
C ARG A 215 11.79 -12.34 -1.32
N TYR A 216 10.88 -13.16 -1.84
CA TYR A 216 9.45 -13.14 -1.46
C TYR A 216 9.21 -13.50 0.02
N LYS A 217 10.01 -14.40 0.61
CA LYS A 217 9.84 -14.80 2.03
C LYS A 217 9.99 -13.62 3.00
N PRO A 218 11.13 -12.88 3.02
CA PRO A 218 11.24 -11.71 3.88
C PRO A 218 10.23 -10.62 3.50
N ALA A 219 9.93 -10.41 2.23
CA ALA A 219 8.91 -9.47 1.81
C ALA A 219 7.54 -9.79 2.45
N THR A 220 7.11 -11.05 2.41
CA THR A 220 5.87 -11.52 3.06
C THR A 220 5.90 -11.32 4.58
N VAL A 221 7.03 -11.66 5.24
CA VAL A 221 7.18 -11.48 6.69
C VAL A 221 7.03 -10.03 7.08
N PHE A 222 7.67 -9.10 6.37
CA PHE A 222 7.54 -7.67 6.66
C PHE A 222 6.15 -7.10 6.34
N MET A 223 5.47 -7.62 5.31
CA MET A 223 4.06 -7.25 5.05
C MET A 223 3.13 -7.74 6.17
N LEU A 224 3.32 -8.97 6.65
CA LEU A 224 2.56 -9.48 7.79
C LEU A 224 2.88 -8.72 9.08
N LEU A 225 4.16 -8.39 9.30
CA LEU A 225 4.60 -7.68 10.49
C LEU A 225 3.91 -6.31 10.60
N ARG A 226 3.96 -5.50 9.54
CA ARG A 226 3.35 -4.17 9.53
C ARG A 226 1.83 -4.20 9.51
N GLY A 227 1.24 -5.06 8.67
CA GLY A 227 -0.19 -5.04 8.38
C GLY A 227 -1.07 -5.76 9.41
N TYR A 228 -0.46 -6.61 10.27
CA TYR A 228 -1.22 -7.43 11.23
C TYR A 228 -0.53 -7.53 12.58
N ILE A 229 0.73 -7.98 12.61
CA ILE A 229 1.41 -8.35 13.86
C ILE A 229 1.70 -7.13 14.74
N LEU A 230 2.04 -5.99 14.15
CA LEU A 230 2.32 -4.77 14.90
C LEU A 230 1.11 -3.84 14.98
N ILE A 231 0.32 -3.72 13.92
CA ILE A 231 -0.79 -2.76 13.91
C ILE A 231 -1.89 -3.12 14.92
N ILE A 232 -2.27 -4.40 15.02
CA ILE A 232 -3.32 -4.81 15.97
C ILE A 232 -2.91 -4.56 17.43
N PRO A 233 -1.72 -5.01 17.91
CA PRO A 233 -1.27 -4.65 19.24
C PRO A 233 -1.09 -3.14 19.46
N SER A 234 -0.66 -2.39 18.44
CA SER A 234 -0.51 -0.93 18.56
C SER A 234 -1.85 -0.26 18.84
N PHE A 235 -2.92 -0.64 18.15
CA PHE A 235 -4.27 -0.12 18.41
C PHE A 235 -4.82 -0.52 19.79
N ILE A 236 -4.34 -1.60 20.40
CA ILE A 236 -4.79 -2.04 21.72
C ILE A 236 -3.93 -1.42 22.83
N LEU A 237 -2.60 -1.49 22.70
CA LEU A 237 -1.67 -1.14 23.78
C LEU A 237 -1.40 0.35 23.89
N LEU A 238 -1.31 1.08 22.77
CA LEU A 238 -1.01 2.51 22.81
C LEU A 238 -2.11 3.34 23.48
N PRO A 239 -3.40 3.11 23.21
CA PRO A 239 -4.46 3.84 23.94
C PRO A 239 -4.47 3.54 25.45
N MET A 240 -4.06 2.34 25.87
CA MET A 240 -3.91 2.00 27.28
C MET A 240 -2.75 2.74 27.94
N ALA A 241 -1.70 3.05 27.19
CA ALA A 241 -0.48 3.70 27.70
C ALA A 241 -0.57 5.23 27.67
N ILE A 242 -1.08 5.83 26.61
CA ILE A 242 -1.07 7.28 26.36
C ILE A 242 -2.46 7.87 26.04
N GLY A 243 -3.55 7.11 26.27
CA GLY A 243 -4.91 7.58 26.07
C GLY A 243 -5.28 7.80 24.60
N VAL A 244 -6.12 8.80 24.32
CA VAL A 244 -6.70 9.07 23.00
C VAL A 244 -5.65 9.29 21.91
N ASP A 245 -4.53 9.92 22.22
CA ASP A 245 -3.44 10.13 21.24
C ASP A 245 -2.85 8.80 20.77
N GLY A 246 -2.88 7.77 21.62
CA GLY A 246 -2.45 6.42 21.27
C GLY A 246 -3.26 5.77 20.16
N LEU A 247 -4.55 6.13 20.00
CA LEU A 247 -5.39 5.66 18.90
C LEU A 247 -4.83 6.15 17.56
N TRP A 248 -4.47 7.42 17.49
CA TRP A 248 -3.96 8.07 16.29
C TRP A 248 -2.51 7.70 15.96
N LEU A 249 -1.71 7.41 16.99
CA LEU A 249 -0.32 7.01 16.85
C LEU A 249 -0.13 5.51 16.58
N ALA A 250 -1.20 4.71 16.61
CA ALA A 250 -1.10 3.26 16.41
C ALA A 250 -0.49 2.89 15.05
N GLU A 251 -0.93 3.52 13.97
CA GLU A 251 -0.39 3.29 12.62
C GLU A 251 1.04 3.83 12.48
N PRO A 252 1.36 5.10 12.80
CA PRO A 252 2.74 5.59 12.75
C PRO A 252 3.74 4.74 13.53
N VAL A 253 3.41 4.34 14.75
CA VAL A 253 4.30 3.52 15.59
C VAL A 253 4.53 2.14 14.98
N SER A 254 3.48 1.48 14.49
CA SER A 254 3.58 0.20 13.79
C SER A 254 4.52 0.29 12.59
N GLU A 255 4.41 1.34 11.79
CA GLU A 255 5.25 1.57 10.61
C GLU A 255 6.71 1.91 10.98
N ILE A 256 6.93 2.72 12.00
CA ILE A 256 8.28 3.05 12.49
C ILE A 256 8.99 1.80 13.02
N VAL A 257 8.31 1.01 13.84
CA VAL A 257 8.90 -0.23 14.39
C VAL A 257 9.22 -1.21 13.26
N THR A 258 8.31 -1.37 12.29
CA THR A 258 8.57 -2.19 11.11
C THR A 258 9.80 -1.70 10.35
N PHE A 259 9.92 -0.39 10.12
CA PHE A 259 11.04 0.19 9.40
C PHE A 259 12.38 -0.05 10.08
N VAL A 260 12.43 0.10 11.39
CA VAL A 260 13.66 -0.18 12.18
C VAL A 260 14.07 -1.65 12.04
N ILE A 261 13.14 -2.58 12.18
CA ILE A 261 13.41 -4.02 12.03
C ILE A 261 13.86 -4.33 10.59
N LEU A 262 13.23 -3.72 9.59
CA LEU A 262 13.56 -3.91 8.18
C LEU A 262 14.97 -3.39 7.85
N LEU A 263 15.34 -2.21 8.35
CA LEU A 263 16.68 -1.67 8.19
C LEU A 263 17.74 -2.57 8.84
N PHE A 264 17.48 -3.06 10.05
CA PHE A 264 18.36 -4.00 10.73
C PHE A 264 18.55 -5.28 9.90
N TYR A 265 17.46 -5.86 9.42
CA TYR A 265 17.51 -7.03 8.54
C TYR A 265 18.36 -6.79 7.28
N MET A 266 18.14 -5.67 6.57
CA MET A 266 18.88 -5.34 5.36
C MET A 266 20.38 -5.13 5.64
N THR A 267 20.70 -4.48 6.75
CA THR A 267 22.10 -4.28 7.18
C THR A 267 22.80 -5.61 7.43
N VAL A 268 22.18 -6.50 8.21
CA VAL A 268 22.73 -7.85 8.48
C VAL A 268 22.92 -8.65 7.19
N CYS A 269 21.96 -8.60 6.27
CA CYS A 269 22.08 -9.27 4.97
C CYS A 269 23.25 -8.74 4.14
N THR A 270 23.48 -7.42 4.15
CA THR A 270 24.58 -6.78 3.43
C THR A 270 25.95 -7.17 4.01
N TYR A 271 26.07 -7.18 5.34
CA TYR A 271 27.29 -7.64 6.02
C TYR A 271 27.62 -9.11 5.69
N ARG A 272 26.63 -10.00 5.72
CA ARG A 272 26.84 -11.42 5.39
C ARG A 272 27.25 -11.62 3.93
N LYS A 273 26.77 -10.81 2.99
CA LYS A 273 27.19 -10.88 1.58
C LYS A 273 28.65 -10.44 1.43
N LYS A 274 29.07 -9.36 2.09
CA LYS A 274 30.47 -8.89 2.07
C LYS A 274 31.44 -9.87 2.72
N ALA A 275 31.05 -10.49 3.83
CA ALA A 275 31.89 -11.47 4.51
C ALA A 275 32.18 -12.71 3.63
N LYS A 276 31.19 -13.17 2.85
CA LYS A 276 31.39 -14.29 1.90
C LYS A 276 32.34 -13.95 0.74
N THR A 277 32.24 -12.73 0.19
CA THR A 277 33.14 -12.29 -0.91
C THR A 277 34.58 -12.05 -0.48
N VAL A 278 34.89 -12.02 0.79
CA VAL A 278 36.28 -11.90 1.33
C VAL A 278 36.88 -13.27 1.64
N THR A 279 36.06 -14.32 1.76
CA THR A 279 36.49 -15.69 2.09
C THR A 279 36.59 -16.61 0.85
N ASP A 280 36.05 -16.19 -0.28
CA ASP A 280 36.19 -16.81 -1.62
C ASP A 280 37.24 -16.03 -2.44
#